data_7ce3aa49c82cd368c355a02d5ec5390e
#
_entry.id   7ce3aa49c82cd368c355a02d5ec5390e
#
_cell.length_a   1.000
_cell.length_b   1.000
_cell.length_c   1.000
_cell.angle_alpha   90.00
_cell.angle_beta   90.00
_cell.angle_gamma   90.00
#
_symmetry.space_group_name_H-M   'P 1'
#
loop_
_entity.id
_entity.type
_entity.pdbx_description
1 polymer ?
#
loop_
_entity_poly.entity_id
_entity_poly.type
_entity_poly.pdbx_seq_one_letter_code
_entity_poly.pdbx_strand_id
1 'polypeptide(L)'
;MKKLTKGEKTQKEILERANEFFNRHGVDHTIVHISKAIGMSKSRITNYFPKKDYLVLTLMGNYETKMAEILSKHRYDTGMSDFGKFIPMMADIMKLMFQYRAVISYALINPTMDGEIYQHIKKSYANNKNRIRRRLEDFAYYDLVKKDVLEPETFEEYFFQYMCMSSNWIISYNLLDDGKDIDLLIPRYLRAILCCLKPHLTAKGHENLKSALMELDGLPTPK
;
A
#
# COMPACT_ATOMS: atom_id res chain seq x y z
N MET A 1 -16.02 -5.66 21.79
CA MET A 1 -15.86 -4.45 20.93
C MET A 1 -16.45 -3.23 21.64
N LYS A 2 -15.68 -2.15 21.81
CA LYS A 2 -16.17 -0.89 22.40
C LYS A 2 -17.15 -0.22 21.43
N LYS A 3 -18.35 0.17 21.92
CA LYS A 3 -19.37 0.84 21.09
C LYS A 3 -18.90 2.26 20.78
N LEU A 4 -18.82 2.62 19.50
CA LEU A 4 -18.42 3.97 19.07
C LEU A 4 -19.42 5.02 19.57
N THR A 5 -18.90 6.15 20.04
CA THR A 5 -19.70 7.33 20.38
C THR A 5 -20.35 7.94 19.13
N LYS A 6 -21.33 8.83 19.30
CA LYS A 6 -21.98 9.54 18.19
C LYS A 6 -20.97 10.37 17.39
N GLY A 7 -20.00 11.00 18.08
CA GLY A 7 -18.94 11.78 17.43
C GLY A 7 -18.01 10.92 16.58
N GLU A 8 -17.52 9.79 17.13
CA GLU A 8 -16.66 8.84 16.39
C GLU A 8 -17.36 8.26 15.16
N LYS A 9 -18.66 7.97 15.26
CA LYS A 9 -19.45 7.52 14.10
C LYS A 9 -19.53 8.59 13.00
N THR A 10 -19.76 9.85 13.38
CA THR A 10 -19.82 10.97 12.44
C THR A 10 -18.45 11.20 11.77
N GLN A 11 -17.37 11.16 12.54
CA GLN A 11 -16.01 11.30 12.01
C GLN A 11 -15.69 10.19 11.02
N LYS A 12 -16.02 8.94 11.36
CA LYS A 12 -15.86 7.79 10.48
C LYS A 12 -16.66 7.95 9.17
N GLU A 13 -17.92 8.36 9.27
CA GLU A 13 -18.78 8.60 8.11
C GLU A 13 -18.19 9.67 7.16
N ILE A 14 -17.66 10.78 7.72
CA ILE A 14 -17.01 11.83 6.93
C ILE A 14 -15.80 11.25 6.19
N LEU A 15 -14.95 10.49 6.88
CA LEU A 15 -13.75 9.90 6.29
C LEU A 15 -14.07 8.90 5.18
N GLU A 16 -15.04 8.02 5.38
CA GLU A 16 -15.45 7.03 4.38
C GLU A 16 -15.97 7.71 3.11
N ARG A 17 -16.92 8.65 3.25
CA ARG A 17 -17.47 9.38 2.10
C ARG A 17 -16.44 10.26 1.40
N ALA A 18 -15.55 10.91 2.17
CA ALA A 18 -14.48 11.72 1.59
C ALA A 18 -13.45 10.86 0.83
N ASN A 19 -13.11 9.69 1.35
CA ASN A 19 -12.20 8.76 0.67
C ASN A 19 -12.81 8.25 -0.66
N GLU A 20 -14.11 7.90 -0.67
CA GLU A 20 -14.80 7.53 -1.91
C GLU A 20 -14.84 8.68 -2.91
N PHE A 21 -15.13 9.89 -2.45
CA PHE A 21 -15.11 11.09 -3.28
C PHE A 21 -13.74 11.34 -3.88
N PHE A 22 -12.68 11.27 -3.05
CA PHE A 22 -11.31 11.45 -3.53
C PHE A 22 -10.89 10.37 -4.54
N ASN A 23 -11.28 9.13 -4.33
CA ASN A 23 -10.99 8.04 -5.27
C ASN A 23 -11.64 8.21 -6.64
N ARG A 24 -12.72 8.99 -6.74
CA ARG A 24 -13.42 9.27 -8.01
C ARG A 24 -13.00 10.58 -8.66
N HIS A 25 -12.63 11.58 -7.85
CA HIS A 25 -12.48 12.97 -8.34
C HIS A 25 -11.10 13.58 -8.02
N GLY A 26 -10.23 12.83 -7.33
CA GLY A 26 -8.94 13.35 -6.84
C GLY A 26 -9.08 14.12 -5.53
N VAL A 27 -7.94 14.49 -4.96
CA VAL A 27 -7.86 15.16 -3.64
C VAL A 27 -7.90 16.69 -3.75
N ASP A 28 -7.67 17.24 -4.94
CA ASP A 28 -7.52 18.68 -5.13
C ASP A 28 -8.85 19.44 -5.21
N HIS A 29 -9.60 19.41 -4.09
CA HIS A 29 -10.88 20.05 -3.92
C HIS A 29 -10.95 20.84 -2.61
N THR A 30 -11.77 21.90 -2.58
CA THR A 30 -12.02 22.66 -1.33
C THR A 30 -12.99 21.90 -0.41
N ILE A 31 -12.93 22.17 0.90
CA ILE A 31 -13.89 21.62 1.88
C ILE A 31 -15.34 21.92 1.50
N VAL A 32 -15.61 23.09 0.87
CA VAL A 32 -16.95 23.45 0.38
C VAL A 32 -17.41 22.51 -0.72
N HIS A 33 -16.53 22.21 -1.68
CA HIS A 33 -16.85 21.28 -2.77
C HIS A 33 -17.06 19.86 -2.22
N ILE A 34 -16.14 19.39 -1.39
CA ILE A 34 -16.23 18.08 -0.72
C ILE A 34 -17.56 17.97 0.03
N SER A 35 -17.92 18.97 0.85
CA SER A 35 -19.15 18.92 1.67
C SER A 35 -20.42 18.79 0.82
N LYS A 36 -20.51 19.52 -0.29
CA LYS A 36 -21.63 19.42 -1.24
C LYS A 36 -21.69 18.03 -1.88
N ALA A 37 -20.54 17.51 -2.34
CA ALA A 37 -20.46 16.23 -3.03
C ALA A 37 -20.84 15.04 -2.13
N ILE A 38 -20.45 15.07 -0.86
CA ILE A 38 -20.76 13.98 0.10
C ILE A 38 -22.06 14.16 0.86
N GLY A 39 -22.84 15.22 0.55
CA GLY A 39 -24.16 15.48 1.15
C GLY A 39 -24.10 15.87 2.61
N MET A 40 -23.04 16.61 3.04
CA MET A 40 -22.86 17.09 4.40
C MET A 40 -22.68 18.60 4.44
N SER A 41 -23.08 19.27 5.53
CA SER A 41 -22.80 20.70 5.69
C SER A 41 -21.30 20.94 5.89
N LYS A 42 -20.78 22.08 5.39
CA LYS A 42 -19.40 22.50 5.62
C LYS A 42 -19.06 22.51 7.12
N SER A 43 -19.93 23.07 7.97
CA SER A 43 -19.72 23.14 9.41
C SER A 43 -19.61 21.77 10.06
N ARG A 44 -20.39 20.78 9.61
CA ARG A 44 -20.29 19.41 10.11
C ARG A 44 -18.92 18.80 9.83
N ILE A 45 -18.33 19.09 8.66
CA ILE A 45 -16.98 18.61 8.32
C ILE A 45 -15.93 19.38 9.11
N THR A 46 -16.00 20.73 9.11
CA THR A 46 -14.96 21.57 9.74
C THR A 46 -14.89 21.45 11.25
N ASN A 47 -15.96 20.98 11.91
CA ASN A 47 -15.93 20.65 13.34
C ASN A 47 -14.98 19.49 13.68
N TYR A 48 -14.74 18.57 12.72
CA TYR A 48 -13.83 17.43 12.90
C TYR A 48 -12.52 17.64 12.14
N PHE A 49 -12.58 18.29 10.99
CA PHE A 49 -11.46 18.50 10.07
C PHE A 49 -11.43 19.97 9.62
N PRO A 50 -10.77 20.85 10.40
CA PRO A 50 -10.75 22.30 10.12
C PRO A 50 -10.17 22.66 8.76
N LYS A 51 -9.24 21.85 8.24
CA LYS A 51 -8.62 21.99 6.91
C LYS A 51 -8.62 20.67 6.16
N LYS A 52 -8.54 20.71 4.83
CA LYS A 52 -8.41 19.54 3.95
C LYS A 52 -7.24 18.64 4.36
N ASP A 53 -6.11 19.25 4.73
CA ASP A 53 -4.90 18.51 5.08
C ASP A 53 -5.10 17.58 6.29
N TYR A 54 -5.88 18.00 7.31
CA TYR A 54 -6.23 17.12 8.44
C TYR A 54 -7.08 15.92 8.00
N LEU A 55 -7.96 16.12 7.02
CA LEU A 55 -8.75 15.02 6.45
C LEU A 55 -7.84 14.03 5.72
N VAL A 56 -6.92 14.53 4.91
CA VAL A 56 -5.92 13.72 4.18
C VAL A 56 -5.01 12.97 5.16
N LEU A 57 -4.42 13.66 6.14
CA LEU A 57 -3.55 13.05 7.15
C LEU A 57 -4.28 11.98 7.96
N THR A 58 -5.55 12.20 8.32
CA THR A 58 -6.34 11.18 9.03
C THR A 58 -6.60 9.96 8.15
N LEU A 59 -6.87 10.15 6.85
CA LEU A 59 -7.01 9.03 5.92
C LEU A 59 -5.69 8.26 5.75
N MET A 60 -4.55 8.95 5.70
CA MET A 60 -3.23 8.30 5.70
C MET A 60 -3.00 7.49 6.98
N GLY A 61 -3.32 8.04 8.15
CA GLY A 61 -3.23 7.32 9.42
C GLY A 61 -4.14 6.08 9.49
N ASN A 62 -5.34 6.17 8.92
CA ASN A 62 -6.24 5.02 8.80
C ASN A 62 -5.67 3.94 7.86
N TYR A 63 -5.07 4.35 6.75
CA TYR A 63 -4.35 3.44 5.85
C TYR A 63 -3.22 2.71 6.58
N GLU A 64 -2.39 3.43 7.34
CA GLU A 64 -1.28 2.84 8.09
C GLU A 64 -1.76 1.88 9.19
N THR A 65 -2.86 2.23 9.88
CA THR A 65 -3.47 1.35 10.88
C THR A 65 -3.93 0.04 10.25
N LYS A 66 -4.65 0.10 9.13
CA LYS A 66 -5.08 -1.10 8.39
C LYS A 66 -3.89 -1.88 7.79
N MET A 67 -2.84 -1.17 7.36
CA MET A 67 -1.60 -1.82 6.92
C MET A 67 -0.97 -2.64 8.05
N ALA A 68 -0.90 -2.07 9.27
CA ALA A 68 -0.38 -2.78 10.44
C ALA A 68 -1.23 -4.01 10.79
N GLU A 69 -2.56 -3.92 10.64
CA GLU A 69 -3.47 -5.07 10.82
C GLU A 69 -3.19 -6.19 9.81
N ILE A 70 -2.98 -5.86 8.53
CA ILE A 70 -2.60 -6.83 7.48
C ILE A 70 -1.26 -7.49 7.83
N LEU A 71 -0.25 -6.70 8.17
CA LEU A 71 1.07 -7.21 8.54
C LEU A 71 0.98 -8.16 9.75
N SER A 72 0.19 -7.81 10.76
CA SER A 72 -0.05 -8.65 11.94
C SER A 72 -0.79 -9.94 11.58
N LYS A 73 -1.85 -9.86 10.77
CA LYS A 73 -2.62 -11.01 10.27
C LYS A 73 -1.71 -12.05 9.58
N HIS A 74 -0.79 -11.57 8.76
CA HIS A 74 0.15 -12.42 8.03
C HIS A 74 1.42 -12.76 8.81
N ARG A 75 1.48 -12.42 10.11
CA ARG A 75 2.63 -12.66 10.99
C ARG A 75 3.94 -12.15 10.39
N TYR A 76 3.90 -10.95 9.81
CA TYR A 76 5.05 -10.35 9.15
C TYR A 76 6.30 -10.32 10.03
N ASP A 77 6.15 -9.97 11.31
CA ASP A 77 7.27 -9.79 12.24
C ASP A 77 7.86 -11.12 12.79
N THR A 78 7.22 -12.27 12.54
CA THR A 78 7.70 -13.58 12.99
C THR A 78 8.56 -14.32 11.97
N GLY A 79 8.92 -13.62 10.88
CA GLY A 79 9.68 -14.18 9.77
C GLY A 79 8.80 -14.86 8.71
N MET A 80 9.20 -14.72 7.45
CA MET A 80 8.55 -15.37 6.32
C MET A 80 9.50 -16.34 5.65
N SER A 81 9.17 -17.62 5.73
CA SER A 81 10.01 -18.71 5.24
C SER A 81 9.84 -18.99 3.74
N ASP A 82 8.82 -18.40 3.09
CA ASP A 82 8.47 -18.71 1.69
C ASP A 82 7.61 -17.61 1.05
N PHE A 83 7.55 -17.64 -0.28
CA PHE A 83 6.71 -16.70 -1.05
C PHE A 83 5.22 -17.05 -0.97
N GLY A 84 4.84 -18.28 -0.62
CA GLY A 84 3.44 -18.67 -0.42
C GLY A 84 2.75 -17.88 0.69
N LYS A 85 3.50 -17.41 1.70
CA LYS A 85 3.00 -16.49 2.74
C LYS A 85 3.11 -15.03 2.33
N PHE A 86 4.17 -14.68 1.60
CA PHE A 86 4.45 -13.31 1.19
C PHE A 86 3.47 -12.79 0.14
N ILE A 87 3.17 -13.60 -0.88
CA ILE A 87 2.31 -13.21 -2.01
C ILE A 87 0.87 -12.85 -1.57
N PRO A 88 0.17 -13.65 -0.76
CA PRO A 88 -1.17 -13.28 -0.26
C PRO A 88 -1.16 -12.00 0.58
N MET A 89 -0.12 -11.80 1.39
CA MET A 89 0.05 -10.55 2.14
C MET A 89 0.18 -9.34 1.20
N MET A 90 1.01 -9.45 0.17
CA MET A 90 1.18 -8.38 -0.82
C MET A 90 -0.11 -8.10 -1.58
N ALA A 91 -0.90 -9.12 -1.90
CA ALA A 91 -2.22 -8.96 -2.52
C ALA A 91 -3.19 -8.19 -1.59
N ASP A 92 -3.25 -8.54 -0.29
CA ASP A 92 -4.05 -7.80 0.71
C ASP A 92 -3.59 -6.32 0.83
N ILE A 93 -2.26 -6.08 0.79
CA ILE A 93 -1.69 -4.71 0.79
C ILE A 93 -2.12 -3.95 -0.46
N MET A 94 -2.06 -4.56 -1.64
CA MET A 94 -2.48 -3.91 -2.88
C MET A 94 -3.98 -3.56 -2.88
N LYS A 95 -4.84 -4.43 -2.35
CA LYS A 95 -6.27 -4.14 -2.14
C LYS A 95 -6.46 -2.94 -1.22
N LEU A 96 -5.73 -2.87 -0.13
CA LEU A 96 -5.75 -1.72 0.78
C LEU A 96 -5.26 -0.44 0.09
N MET A 97 -4.16 -0.50 -0.64
CA MET A 97 -3.66 0.64 -1.42
C MET A 97 -4.71 1.14 -2.41
N PHE A 98 -5.42 0.24 -3.07
CA PHE A 98 -6.49 0.58 -4.00
C PHE A 98 -7.66 1.30 -3.31
N GLN A 99 -8.01 0.90 -2.09
CA GLN A 99 -9.05 1.58 -1.28
C GLN A 99 -8.67 3.02 -0.94
N TYR A 100 -7.38 3.34 -0.82
CA TYR A 100 -6.85 4.68 -0.47
C TYR A 100 -6.08 5.33 -1.62
N ARG A 101 -6.30 4.89 -2.88
CA ARG A 101 -5.46 5.23 -4.04
C ARG A 101 -5.31 6.72 -4.29
N ALA A 102 -6.36 7.50 -4.13
CA ALA A 102 -6.28 8.94 -4.37
C ALA A 102 -5.41 9.66 -3.33
N VAL A 103 -5.53 9.29 -2.05
CA VAL A 103 -4.75 9.88 -0.96
C VAL A 103 -3.27 9.48 -1.09
N ILE A 104 -2.99 8.23 -1.45
CA ILE A 104 -1.62 7.74 -1.68
C ILE A 104 -1.01 8.46 -2.88
N SER A 105 -1.72 8.55 -4.01
CA SER A 105 -1.22 9.24 -5.20
C SER A 105 -0.98 10.73 -4.93
N TYR A 106 -1.90 11.40 -4.24
CA TYR A 106 -1.76 12.80 -3.86
C TYR A 106 -0.51 13.03 -3.00
N ALA A 107 -0.29 12.17 -2.02
CA ALA A 107 0.86 12.22 -1.13
C ALA A 107 2.21 12.05 -1.88
N LEU A 108 2.23 11.20 -2.91
CA LEU A 108 3.44 10.93 -3.71
C LEU A 108 3.76 12.04 -4.73
N ILE A 109 2.73 12.71 -5.27
CA ILE A 109 2.89 13.68 -6.37
C ILE A 109 3.02 15.12 -5.86
N ASN A 110 2.40 15.44 -4.72
CA ASN A 110 2.30 16.82 -4.19
C ASN A 110 2.94 17.01 -2.80
N PRO A 111 4.15 16.51 -2.52
CA PRO A 111 4.78 16.78 -1.24
C PRO A 111 5.25 18.24 -1.23
N THR A 112 4.68 19.07 -0.36
CA THR A 112 5.33 20.34 0.01
C THR A 112 6.46 20.06 0.98
N MET A 113 7.66 20.57 0.72
CA MET A 113 8.88 20.20 1.46
C MET A 113 8.82 20.43 2.98
N ASP A 114 7.92 21.30 3.45
CA ASP A 114 7.81 21.69 4.87
C ASP A 114 6.48 21.27 5.53
N GLY A 115 5.60 20.55 4.79
CA GLY A 115 4.28 20.19 5.29
C GLY A 115 4.27 18.92 6.14
N GLU A 116 3.28 18.78 7.03
CA GLU A 116 3.06 17.58 7.86
C GLU A 116 2.91 16.31 6.99
N ILE A 117 2.26 16.42 5.82
CA ILE A 117 2.12 15.33 4.86
C ILE A 117 3.49 14.85 4.37
N TYR A 118 4.39 15.79 4.03
CA TYR A 118 5.75 15.42 3.60
C TYR A 118 6.54 14.70 4.69
N GLN A 119 6.51 15.19 5.93
CA GLN A 119 7.20 14.54 7.05
C GLN A 119 6.64 13.13 7.32
N HIS A 120 5.33 12.97 7.19
CA HIS A 120 4.67 11.69 7.31
C HIS A 120 5.16 10.70 6.23
N ILE A 121 5.20 11.12 4.97
CA ILE A 121 5.70 10.30 3.84
C ILE A 121 7.16 9.91 4.05
N LYS A 122 8.01 10.86 4.42
CA LYS A 122 9.44 10.62 4.67
C LYS A 122 9.65 9.55 5.75
N LYS A 123 8.88 9.62 6.84
CA LYS A 123 8.91 8.62 7.91
C LYS A 123 8.43 7.24 7.42
N SER A 124 7.33 7.20 6.69
CA SER A 124 6.80 5.96 6.10
C SER A 124 7.78 5.32 5.13
N TYR A 125 8.46 6.12 4.30
CA TYR A 125 9.50 5.64 3.38
C TYR A 125 10.68 5.00 4.11
N ALA A 126 11.19 5.64 5.16
CA ALA A 126 12.27 5.10 5.99
C ALA A 126 11.87 3.79 6.69
N ASN A 127 10.65 3.73 7.22
CA ASN A 127 10.11 2.51 7.82
C ASN A 127 9.99 1.37 6.80
N ASN A 128 9.54 1.66 5.59
CA ASN A 128 9.45 0.67 4.52
C ASN A 128 10.83 0.13 4.13
N LYS A 129 11.85 0.98 4.04
CA LYS A 129 13.23 0.56 3.75
C LYS A 129 13.72 -0.50 4.75
N ASN A 130 13.52 -0.26 6.04
CA ASN A 130 13.89 -1.20 7.10
C ASN A 130 13.08 -2.51 7.01
N ARG A 131 11.78 -2.43 6.73
CA ARG A 131 10.93 -3.62 6.58
C ARG A 131 11.35 -4.49 5.40
N ILE A 132 11.65 -3.87 4.26
CA ILE A 132 12.07 -4.56 3.05
C ILE A 132 13.42 -5.24 3.29
N ARG A 133 14.38 -4.54 3.93
CA ARG A 133 15.67 -5.13 4.25
C ARG A 133 15.53 -6.38 5.12
N ARG A 134 14.78 -6.30 6.22
CA ARG A 134 14.50 -7.47 7.08
C ARG A 134 13.87 -8.62 6.31
N ARG A 135 12.98 -8.33 5.36
CA ARG A 135 12.35 -9.36 4.55
C ARG A 135 13.33 -10.05 3.62
N LEU A 136 14.24 -9.31 3.02
CA LEU A 136 15.31 -9.90 2.22
C LEU A 136 16.28 -10.74 3.08
N GLU A 137 16.57 -10.29 4.30
CA GLU A 137 17.36 -11.06 5.28
C GLU A 137 16.68 -12.41 5.61
N ASP A 138 15.36 -12.42 5.85
CA ASP A 138 14.61 -13.67 6.03
C ASP A 138 14.68 -14.55 4.78
N PHE A 139 14.45 -14.02 3.60
CA PHE A 139 14.52 -14.78 2.37
C PHE A 139 15.92 -15.32 2.09
N ALA A 140 16.96 -14.57 2.42
CA ALA A 140 18.34 -15.05 2.31
C ALA A 140 18.64 -16.17 3.33
N TYR A 141 18.10 -16.09 4.55
CA TYR A 141 18.23 -17.13 5.56
C TYR A 141 17.60 -18.46 5.12
N TYR A 142 16.43 -18.39 4.42
CA TYR A 142 15.75 -19.57 3.88
C TYR A 142 16.23 -19.99 2.48
N ASP A 143 17.34 -19.41 2.00
CA ASP A 143 17.91 -19.70 0.68
C ASP A 143 16.92 -19.45 -0.49
N LEU A 144 16.11 -18.40 -0.38
CA LEU A 144 15.22 -17.97 -1.46
C LEU A 144 15.84 -16.86 -2.32
N VAL A 145 16.67 -16.02 -1.71
CA VAL A 145 17.43 -14.98 -2.42
C VAL A 145 18.91 -15.11 -2.13
N LYS A 146 19.72 -14.67 -3.07
CA LYS A 146 21.17 -14.58 -2.91
C LYS A 146 21.50 -13.47 -1.90
N LYS A 147 22.61 -13.63 -1.16
CA LYS A 147 23.04 -12.64 -0.17
C LYS A 147 23.53 -11.32 -0.78
N ASP A 148 23.88 -11.32 -2.06
CA ASP A 148 24.32 -10.14 -2.79
C ASP A 148 23.31 -8.99 -2.75
N VAL A 149 22.00 -9.31 -2.72
CA VAL A 149 20.94 -8.29 -2.61
C VAL A 149 20.99 -7.49 -1.30
N LEU A 150 21.73 -7.98 -0.30
CA LEU A 150 21.90 -7.30 1.00
C LEU A 150 23.14 -6.41 1.04
N GLU A 151 24.02 -6.48 0.05
CA GLU A 151 25.15 -5.57 -0.10
C GLU A 151 24.64 -4.13 -0.28
N PRO A 152 25.30 -3.14 0.32
CA PRO A 152 24.76 -1.77 0.40
C PRO A 152 24.30 -1.20 -0.94
N GLU A 153 25.13 -1.26 -1.98
CA GLU A 153 24.82 -0.70 -3.29
C GLU A 153 23.70 -1.47 -3.99
N THR A 154 23.78 -2.80 -4.01
CA THR A 154 22.75 -3.67 -4.59
C THR A 154 21.40 -3.51 -3.91
N PHE A 155 21.41 -3.37 -2.57
CA PHE A 155 20.19 -3.13 -1.81
C PHE A 155 19.54 -1.77 -2.16
N GLU A 156 20.32 -0.70 -2.30
CA GLU A 156 19.78 0.62 -2.68
C GLU A 156 19.15 0.57 -4.08
N GLU A 157 19.78 -0.09 -5.04
CA GLU A 157 19.23 -0.27 -6.39
C GLU A 157 17.95 -1.08 -6.38
N TYR A 158 17.95 -2.22 -5.70
CA TYR A 158 16.76 -3.05 -5.53
C TYR A 158 15.62 -2.28 -4.84
N PHE A 159 15.93 -1.59 -3.74
CA PHE A 159 14.95 -0.82 -2.98
C PHE A 159 14.33 0.28 -3.83
N PHE A 160 15.14 1.01 -4.61
CA PHE A 160 14.64 2.03 -5.53
C PHE A 160 13.67 1.44 -6.57
N GLN A 161 14.06 0.37 -7.25
CA GLN A 161 13.21 -0.31 -8.24
C GLN A 161 11.90 -0.81 -7.60
N TYR A 162 12.00 -1.48 -6.46
CA TYR A 162 10.85 -2.01 -5.74
C TYR A 162 9.89 -0.88 -5.33
N MET A 163 10.40 0.21 -4.78
CA MET A 163 9.57 1.35 -4.37
C MET A 163 8.90 2.03 -5.55
N CYS A 164 9.62 2.23 -6.65
CA CYS A 164 9.04 2.77 -7.88
C CYS A 164 7.87 1.91 -8.39
N MET A 165 8.06 0.59 -8.46
CA MET A 165 7.02 -0.31 -8.98
C MET A 165 5.85 -0.44 -8.00
N SER A 166 6.13 -0.62 -6.70
CA SER A 166 5.10 -0.83 -5.67
C SER A 166 4.28 0.41 -5.35
N SER A 167 4.79 1.61 -5.66
CA SER A 167 4.05 2.87 -5.45
C SER A 167 3.28 3.32 -6.70
N ASN A 168 3.85 3.13 -7.90
CA ASN A 168 3.31 3.72 -9.12
C ASN A 168 2.32 2.81 -9.88
N TRP A 169 2.08 1.57 -9.49
CA TRP A 169 1.10 0.71 -10.15
C TRP A 169 -0.32 1.30 -10.13
N ILE A 170 -0.66 2.11 -9.11
CA ILE A 170 -1.93 2.82 -9.01
C ILE A 170 -2.10 3.83 -10.16
N ILE A 171 -1.02 4.52 -10.54
CA ILE A 171 -1.02 5.45 -11.68
C ILE A 171 -1.26 4.66 -12.96
N SER A 172 -0.58 3.52 -13.13
CA SER A 172 -0.80 2.63 -14.27
C SER A 172 -2.23 2.11 -14.34
N TYR A 173 -2.82 1.74 -13.19
CA TYR A 173 -4.24 1.35 -13.11
C TYR A 173 -5.14 2.48 -13.62
N ASN A 174 -5.00 3.71 -13.09
CA ASN A 174 -5.86 4.84 -13.46
C ASN A 174 -5.74 5.21 -14.94
N LEU A 175 -4.58 4.99 -15.58
CA LEU A 175 -4.34 5.34 -16.98
C LEU A 175 -4.76 4.25 -17.96
N LEU A 176 -4.60 2.98 -17.60
CA LEU A 176 -4.69 1.86 -18.54
C LEU A 176 -5.84 0.89 -18.21
N ASP A 177 -6.26 0.83 -16.97
CA ASP A 177 -7.16 -0.20 -16.46
C ASP A 177 -8.34 0.37 -15.66
N ASP A 178 -8.57 1.69 -15.70
CA ASP A 178 -9.65 2.33 -14.94
C ASP A 178 -11.01 1.65 -15.21
N GLY A 179 -11.77 1.43 -14.14
CA GLY A 179 -13.06 0.74 -14.19
C GLY A 179 -12.97 -0.80 -14.24
N LYS A 180 -11.79 -1.39 -14.40
CA LYS A 180 -11.63 -2.85 -14.32
C LYS A 180 -11.59 -3.32 -12.87
N ASP A 181 -12.01 -4.58 -12.66
CA ASP A 181 -11.93 -5.21 -11.34
C ASP A 181 -10.47 -5.37 -10.91
N ILE A 182 -10.12 -4.75 -9.79
CA ILE A 182 -8.77 -4.78 -9.24
C ILE A 182 -8.34 -6.20 -8.84
N ASP A 183 -9.25 -7.04 -8.38
CA ASP A 183 -8.94 -8.41 -7.97
C ASP A 183 -8.43 -9.27 -9.13
N LEU A 184 -8.88 -9.00 -10.35
CA LEU A 184 -8.39 -9.64 -11.57
C LEU A 184 -7.03 -9.10 -12.03
N LEU A 185 -6.65 -7.89 -11.60
CA LEU A 185 -5.43 -7.22 -12.03
C LEU A 185 -4.26 -7.37 -11.04
N ILE A 186 -4.54 -7.62 -9.77
CA ILE A 186 -3.52 -7.81 -8.73
C ILE A 186 -2.46 -8.82 -9.14
N PRO A 187 -2.77 -10.02 -9.69
CA PRO A 187 -1.74 -10.98 -10.10
C PRO A 187 -0.76 -10.40 -11.12
N ARG A 188 -1.25 -9.63 -12.10
CA ARG A 188 -0.43 -8.99 -13.14
C ARG A 188 0.50 -7.92 -12.54
N TYR A 189 -0.05 -7.01 -11.72
CA TYR A 189 0.73 -5.95 -11.09
C TYR A 189 1.74 -6.50 -10.09
N LEU A 190 1.35 -7.51 -9.31
CA LEU A 190 2.25 -8.13 -8.35
C LEU A 190 3.42 -8.83 -9.02
N ARG A 191 3.20 -9.54 -10.14
CA ARG A 191 4.29 -10.10 -10.96
C ARG A 191 5.25 -9.01 -11.45
N ALA A 192 4.72 -7.87 -11.91
CA ALA A 192 5.53 -6.76 -12.36
C ALA A 192 6.38 -6.17 -11.21
N ILE A 193 5.78 -5.95 -10.03
CA ILE A 193 6.49 -5.47 -8.84
C ILE A 193 7.63 -6.41 -8.46
N LEU A 194 7.40 -7.72 -8.50
CA LEU A 194 8.38 -8.72 -8.11
C LEU A 194 9.44 -9.01 -9.19
N CYS A 195 9.34 -8.41 -10.37
CA CYS A 195 10.37 -8.57 -11.41
C CYS A 195 11.75 -8.12 -10.95
N CYS A 196 11.84 -7.06 -10.12
CA CYS A 196 13.11 -6.58 -9.58
C CYS A 196 13.81 -7.60 -8.65
N LEU A 197 13.06 -8.55 -8.09
CA LEU A 197 13.61 -9.60 -7.23
C LEU A 197 14.21 -10.76 -8.02
N LYS A 198 13.78 -10.99 -9.27
CA LYS A 198 14.18 -12.16 -10.07
C LYS A 198 15.69 -12.35 -10.24
N PRO A 199 16.52 -11.32 -10.50
CA PRO A 199 17.98 -11.48 -10.64
C PRO A 199 18.64 -12.01 -9.37
N HIS A 200 18.03 -11.75 -8.23
CA HIS A 200 18.56 -12.09 -6.91
C HIS A 200 18.01 -13.43 -6.37
N LEU A 201 17.11 -14.10 -7.08
CA LEU A 201 16.59 -15.40 -6.64
C LEU A 201 17.66 -16.49 -6.78
N THR A 202 17.65 -17.43 -5.82
CA THR A 202 18.30 -18.73 -5.96
C THR A 202 17.45 -19.64 -6.85
N ALA A 203 17.95 -20.83 -7.21
CA ALA A 203 17.14 -21.85 -7.90
C ALA A 203 15.89 -22.20 -7.09
N LYS A 204 16.05 -22.43 -5.78
CA LYS A 204 14.96 -22.69 -4.83
C LYS A 204 13.96 -21.50 -4.79
N GLY A 205 14.47 -20.28 -4.76
CA GLY A 205 13.65 -19.08 -4.76
C GLY A 205 12.82 -18.93 -6.03
N HIS A 206 13.39 -19.24 -7.19
CA HIS A 206 12.65 -19.24 -8.47
C HIS A 206 11.46 -20.22 -8.46
N GLU A 207 11.68 -21.46 -8.02
CA GLU A 207 10.64 -22.47 -7.94
C GLU A 207 9.55 -22.09 -6.93
N ASN A 208 9.96 -21.61 -5.74
CA ASN A 208 9.04 -21.19 -4.69
C ASN A 208 8.19 -19.98 -5.11
N LEU A 209 8.79 -18.95 -5.74
CA LEU A 209 8.06 -17.80 -6.27
C LEU A 209 7.08 -18.20 -7.39
N LYS A 210 7.51 -19.09 -8.29
CA LYS A 210 6.65 -19.61 -9.36
C LYS A 210 5.42 -20.31 -8.79
N SER A 211 5.60 -21.21 -7.83
CA SER A 211 4.49 -21.93 -7.18
C SER A 211 3.53 -20.97 -6.48
N ALA A 212 4.03 -20.01 -5.72
CA ALA A 212 3.20 -19.02 -5.01
C ALA A 212 2.38 -18.12 -5.96
N LEU A 213 2.94 -17.77 -7.12
CA LEU A 213 2.22 -16.98 -8.14
C LEU A 213 1.17 -17.83 -8.89
N MET A 214 1.39 -19.14 -9.06
CA MET A 214 0.39 -20.03 -9.63
C MET A 214 -0.80 -20.21 -8.69
N GLU A 215 -0.57 -20.34 -7.39
CA GLU A 215 -1.64 -20.38 -6.38
C GLU A 215 -2.48 -19.10 -6.39
N LEU A 216 -1.84 -17.94 -6.54
CA LEU A 216 -2.55 -16.65 -6.65
C LEU A 216 -3.48 -16.59 -7.87
N ASP A 217 -3.12 -17.26 -8.98
CA ASP A 217 -3.96 -17.35 -10.18
C ASP A 217 -5.06 -18.41 -10.08
N GLY A 218 -5.11 -19.18 -8.99
CA GLY A 218 -5.98 -20.36 -8.88
C GLY A 218 -5.56 -21.54 -9.77
N LEU A 219 -4.30 -21.55 -10.21
CA LEU A 219 -3.74 -22.62 -11.03
C LEU A 219 -3.15 -23.74 -10.12
N PRO A 220 -3.23 -25.02 -10.53
CA PRO A 220 -2.64 -26.11 -9.76
C PRO A 220 -1.11 -25.95 -9.68
N THR A 221 -0.56 -26.07 -8.49
CA THR A 221 0.89 -26.08 -8.28
C THR A 221 1.53 -27.35 -8.84
N PRO A 222 2.69 -27.29 -9.50
CA PRO A 222 3.45 -28.48 -9.88
C PRO A 222 3.80 -29.31 -8.63
N LYS A 223 3.54 -30.63 -8.70
CA LYS A 223 3.94 -31.58 -7.64
C LYS A 223 5.45 -31.79 -7.64
#